data_b5f5ca484549922e5a6fbaa4291d45c8
#
_entry.id   b5f5ca484549922e5a6fbaa4291d45c8
#
_cell.length_a   1.000
_cell.length_b   1.000
_cell.length_c   1.000
_cell.angle_alpha   90.00
_cell.angle_beta   90.00
_cell.angle_gamma   90.00
#
_symmetry.space_group_name_H-M   'P 1'
#
loop_
_entity.id
_entity.type
_entity.pdbx_description
1 polymer ?
#
loop_
_entity_poly.entity_id
_entity_poly.type
_entity_poly.pdbx_seq_one_letter_code
_entity_poly.pdbx_strand_id
1 'polypeptide(L)'
;MGQIISDVTDILNYKENKNAAEKNKRKILADIASDEAEKENIVKKVLASQRAKYGASGMSGDGITEKNVMTRLQQETETPYENKKKTNLNKLNNISVKKKNMLTSILEHLDKLV
;
A
#
# COMPACT_ATOMS: atom_id res chain seq x y z
N MET A 1 44.17 3.81 -5.36
CA MET A 1 43.30 4.17 -6.49
C MET A 1 42.07 3.31 -6.62
N GLY A 2 42.12 1.97 -6.42
CA GLY A 2 40.95 1.11 -6.54
C GLY A 2 39.84 1.40 -5.52
N GLN A 3 40.17 1.85 -4.31
CA GLN A 3 39.20 2.15 -3.26
C GLN A 3 38.38 3.40 -3.56
N ILE A 4 38.97 4.44 -4.13
CA ILE A 4 38.29 5.68 -4.49
C ILE A 4 37.28 5.43 -5.60
N ILE A 5 37.63 4.61 -6.59
CA ILE A 5 36.72 4.24 -7.71
C ILE A 5 35.54 3.40 -7.17
N SER A 6 35.82 2.47 -6.26
CA SER A 6 34.78 1.65 -5.61
C SER A 6 33.80 2.51 -4.81
N ASP A 7 34.28 3.50 -4.07
CA ASP A 7 33.45 4.40 -3.27
C ASP A 7 32.58 5.30 -4.14
N VAL A 8 33.12 5.83 -5.23
CA VAL A 8 32.34 6.61 -6.22
C VAL A 8 31.26 5.73 -6.85
N THR A 9 31.59 4.48 -7.20
CA THR A 9 30.63 3.52 -7.74
C THR A 9 29.51 3.23 -6.72
N ASP A 10 29.86 3.04 -5.46
CA ASP A 10 28.87 2.80 -4.38
C ASP A 10 27.94 4.00 -4.21
N ILE A 11 28.45 5.22 -4.26
CA ILE A 11 27.64 6.44 -4.19
C ILE A 11 26.69 6.56 -5.37
N LEU A 12 27.17 6.28 -6.59
CA LEU A 12 26.35 6.29 -7.80
C LEU A 12 25.26 5.22 -7.75
N ASN A 13 25.61 4.01 -7.31
CA ASN A 13 24.64 2.92 -7.13
C ASN A 13 23.58 3.26 -6.08
N TYR A 14 23.99 3.91 -5.00
CA TYR A 14 23.04 4.39 -3.97
C TYR A 14 22.07 5.40 -4.57
N LYS A 15 22.56 6.35 -5.35
CA LYS A 15 21.72 7.39 -5.99
C LYS A 15 20.72 6.75 -6.97
N GLU A 16 21.17 5.82 -7.82
CA GLU A 16 20.30 5.10 -8.74
C GLU A 16 19.26 4.26 -7.99
N ASN A 17 19.66 3.53 -6.96
CA ASN A 17 18.77 2.72 -6.14
C ASN A 17 17.77 3.59 -5.37
N LYS A 18 18.20 4.74 -4.88
CA LYS A 18 17.31 5.71 -4.23
C LYS A 18 16.24 6.22 -5.19
N ASN A 19 16.61 6.57 -6.42
CA ASN A 19 15.68 7.04 -7.44
C ASN A 19 14.67 5.94 -7.83
N ALA A 20 15.14 4.71 -8.00
CA ALA A 20 14.28 3.55 -8.28
C ALA A 20 13.34 3.27 -7.10
N ALA A 21 13.82 3.35 -5.86
CA ALA A 21 13.02 3.15 -4.66
C ALA A 21 11.94 4.23 -4.53
N GLU A 22 12.26 5.49 -4.80
CA GLU A 22 11.28 6.58 -4.78
C GLU A 22 10.21 6.42 -5.85
N LYS A 23 10.59 5.99 -7.05
CA LYS A 23 9.65 5.67 -8.12
C LYS A 23 8.70 4.55 -7.73
N ASN A 24 9.23 3.47 -7.15
CA ASN A 24 8.43 2.36 -6.64
C ASN A 24 7.50 2.80 -5.52
N LYS A 25 7.98 3.63 -4.60
CA LYS A 25 7.18 4.21 -3.52
C LYS A 25 5.98 4.99 -4.07
N ARG A 26 6.20 5.86 -5.06
CA ARG A 26 5.14 6.63 -5.70
C ARG A 26 4.11 5.73 -6.36
N LYS A 27 4.56 4.68 -7.04
CA LYS A 27 3.68 3.70 -7.68
C LYS A 27 2.82 2.98 -6.66
N ILE A 28 3.42 2.52 -5.56
CA ILE A 28 2.69 1.82 -4.48
C ILE A 28 1.67 2.75 -3.85
N LEU A 29 2.04 4.01 -3.57
CA LEU A 29 1.11 5.00 -3.01
C LEU A 29 -0.05 5.30 -3.97
N ALA A 30 0.23 5.39 -5.28
CA ALA A 30 -0.81 5.55 -6.29
C ALA A 30 -1.75 4.34 -6.34
N ASP A 31 -1.21 3.14 -6.24
CA ASP A 31 -2.00 1.90 -6.19
C ASP A 31 -2.90 1.86 -4.96
N ILE A 32 -2.38 2.25 -3.79
CA ILE A 32 -3.17 2.33 -2.55
C ILE A 32 -4.32 3.32 -2.72
N ALA A 33 -4.06 4.51 -3.26
CA ALA A 33 -5.09 5.54 -3.47
C ALA A 33 -6.15 5.07 -4.47
N SER A 34 -5.75 4.42 -5.57
CA SER A 34 -6.66 3.86 -6.57
C SER A 34 -7.52 2.75 -5.98
N ASP A 35 -6.93 1.84 -5.21
CA ASP A 35 -7.62 0.74 -4.56
C ASP A 35 -8.63 1.25 -3.51
N GLU A 36 -8.29 2.27 -2.74
CA GLU A 36 -9.20 2.89 -1.77
C GLU A 36 -10.42 3.51 -2.48
N ALA A 37 -10.22 4.21 -3.59
CA ALA A 37 -11.30 4.79 -4.36
C ALA A 37 -12.20 3.70 -4.96
N GLU A 38 -11.62 2.63 -5.51
CA GLU A 38 -12.35 1.49 -6.04
C GLU A 38 -13.14 0.77 -4.95
N LYS A 39 -12.52 0.53 -3.79
CA LYS A 39 -13.17 -0.08 -2.63
C LYS A 39 -14.41 0.71 -2.23
N GLU A 40 -14.31 2.03 -2.07
CA GLU A 40 -15.45 2.88 -1.72
C GLU A 40 -16.58 2.79 -2.73
N ASN A 41 -16.25 2.82 -4.02
CA ASN A 41 -17.24 2.71 -5.09
C ASN A 41 -17.95 1.36 -5.09
N ILE A 42 -17.21 0.27 -4.92
CA ILE A 42 -17.77 -1.08 -4.91
C ILE A 42 -18.63 -1.28 -3.67
N VAL A 43 -18.18 -0.84 -2.49
CA VAL A 43 -18.96 -0.90 -1.25
C VAL A 43 -20.27 -0.16 -1.41
N LYS A 44 -20.25 1.07 -1.94
CA LYS A 44 -21.47 1.85 -2.20
C LYS A 44 -22.43 1.12 -3.12
N LYS A 45 -21.94 0.53 -4.21
CA LYS A 45 -22.76 -0.21 -5.18
C LYS A 45 -23.37 -1.46 -4.56
N VAL A 46 -22.59 -2.23 -3.82
CA VAL A 46 -23.04 -3.46 -3.17
C VAL A 46 -24.10 -3.16 -2.11
N LEU A 47 -23.88 -2.16 -1.26
CA LEU A 47 -24.84 -1.75 -0.25
C LEU A 47 -26.12 -1.18 -0.86
N ALA A 48 -26.02 -0.37 -1.91
CA ALA A 48 -27.17 0.18 -2.61
C ALA A 48 -28.00 -0.93 -3.26
N SER A 49 -27.35 -1.91 -3.89
CA SER A 49 -28.00 -3.07 -4.49
C SER A 49 -28.76 -3.90 -3.44
N GLN A 50 -28.17 -4.12 -2.27
CA GLN A 50 -28.81 -4.86 -1.19
C GLN A 50 -30.00 -4.10 -0.61
N ARG A 51 -29.88 -2.77 -0.44
CA ARG A 51 -30.98 -1.92 0.00
C ARG A 51 -32.14 -1.96 -0.98
N ALA A 52 -31.84 -1.91 -2.29
CA ALA A 52 -32.85 -2.04 -3.33
C ALA A 52 -33.59 -3.39 -3.27
N LYS A 53 -32.86 -4.47 -2.99
CA LYS A 53 -33.45 -5.80 -2.80
C LYS A 53 -34.37 -5.85 -1.59
N TYR A 54 -33.99 -5.24 -0.47
CA TYR A 54 -34.85 -5.14 0.71
C TYR A 54 -36.09 -4.31 0.44
N GLY A 55 -35.95 -3.18 -0.27
CA GLY A 55 -37.08 -2.35 -0.69
C GLY A 55 -38.05 -3.10 -1.58
N ALA A 56 -37.54 -3.85 -2.57
CA ALA A 56 -38.37 -4.65 -3.47
C ALA A 56 -39.11 -5.81 -2.77
N SER A 57 -38.52 -6.37 -1.69
CA SER A 57 -39.14 -7.43 -0.91
C SER A 57 -40.08 -6.92 0.18
N GLY A 58 -40.29 -5.60 0.30
CA GLY A 58 -41.14 -4.99 1.33
C GLY A 58 -40.46 -4.85 2.70
N MET A 59 -39.17 -5.16 2.79
CA MET A 59 -38.39 -4.99 4.02
C MET A 59 -37.80 -3.59 4.10
N SER A 60 -37.80 -3.00 5.29
CA SER A 60 -37.33 -1.61 5.46
C SER A 60 -35.81 -1.47 5.47
N GLY A 61 -35.06 -2.56 5.64
CA GLY A 61 -33.62 -2.53 5.81
C GLY A 61 -33.14 -2.05 7.18
N ASP A 62 -34.07 -1.71 8.09
CA ASP A 62 -33.78 -1.18 9.42
C ASP A 62 -33.81 -2.24 10.52
N GLY A 63 -34.18 -3.48 10.21
CA GLY A 63 -34.16 -4.57 11.16
C GLY A 63 -32.75 -4.98 11.56
N ILE A 64 -32.61 -5.62 12.73
CA ILE A 64 -31.31 -6.09 13.23
C ILE A 64 -30.66 -7.08 12.25
N THR A 65 -31.46 -7.97 11.67
CA THR A 65 -30.98 -8.97 10.70
C THR A 65 -30.45 -8.29 9.43
N GLU A 66 -31.18 -7.31 8.91
CA GLU A 66 -30.77 -6.54 7.73
C GLU A 66 -29.50 -5.76 8.01
N LYS A 67 -29.38 -5.12 9.16
CA LYS A 67 -28.17 -4.41 9.58
C LYS A 67 -26.98 -5.36 9.67
N ASN A 68 -27.17 -6.54 10.23
CA ASN A 68 -26.11 -7.56 10.33
C ASN A 68 -25.66 -8.04 8.94
N VAL A 69 -26.61 -8.26 8.04
CA VAL A 69 -26.32 -8.65 6.65
C VAL A 69 -25.55 -7.53 5.94
N MET A 70 -25.97 -6.28 6.10
CA MET A 70 -25.29 -5.13 5.50
C MET A 70 -23.87 -4.97 6.02
N THR A 71 -23.67 -5.08 7.33
CA THR A 71 -22.34 -5.01 7.96
C THR A 71 -21.43 -6.11 7.47
N ARG A 72 -21.93 -7.35 7.43
CA ARG A 72 -21.17 -8.49 6.93
C ARG A 72 -20.81 -8.32 5.46
N LEU A 73 -21.73 -7.86 4.63
CA LEU A 73 -21.52 -7.64 3.21
C LEU A 73 -20.46 -6.56 2.96
N GLN A 74 -20.50 -5.50 3.76
CA GLN A 74 -19.47 -4.46 3.73
C GLN A 74 -18.09 -5.03 4.07
N GLN A 75 -17.99 -5.78 5.17
CA GLN A 75 -16.74 -6.40 5.60
C GLN A 75 -16.19 -7.37 4.55
N GLU A 76 -17.03 -8.24 4.01
CA GLU A 76 -16.63 -9.19 2.96
C GLU A 76 -16.16 -8.48 1.68
N THR A 77 -16.78 -7.36 1.33
CA THR A 77 -16.40 -6.57 0.18
C THR A 77 -15.07 -5.83 0.41
N GLU A 78 -14.85 -5.31 1.61
CA GLU A 78 -13.64 -4.57 1.96
C GLU A 78 -12.41 -5.46 2.18
N THR A 79 -12.59 -6.69 2.62
CA THR A 79 -11.49 -7.58 3.03
C THR A 79 -10.40 -7.74 1.95
N PRO A 80 -10.71 -8.01 0.66
CA PRO A 80 -9.67 -8.13 -0.36
C PRO A 80 -8.84 -6.84 -0.50
N TYR A 81 -9.47 -5.68 -0.41
CA TYR A 81 -8.80 -4.38 -0.49
C TYR A 81 -7.93 -4.10 0.73
N GLU A 82 -8.42 -4.46 1.93
CA GLU A 82 -7.65 -4.33 3.16
C GLU A 82 -6.40 -5.22 3.13
N ASN A 83 -6.51 -6.45 2.64
CA ASN A 83 -5.39 -7.36 2.48
C ASN A 83 -4.37 -6.82 1.48
N LYS A 84 -4.81 -6.28 0.37
CA LYS A 84 -3.96 -5.65 -0.64
C LYS A 84 -3.25 -4.42 -0.09
N LYS A 85 -3.94 -3.61 0.71
CA LYS A 85 -3.37 -2.47 1.41
C LYS A 85 -2.27 -2.89 2.36
N LYS A 86 -2.47 -3.93 3.15
CA LYS A 86 -1.44 -4.48 4.05
C LYS A 86 -0.20 -4.91 3.27
N THR A 87 -0.39 -5.61 2.15
CA THR A 87 0.71 -6.03 1.28
C THR A 87 1.48 -4.82 0.76
N ASN A 88 0.78 -3.79 0.29
CA ASN A 88 1.39 -2.56 -0.22
C ASN A 88 2.13 -1.79 0.88
N LEU A 89 1.55 -1.71 2.09
CA LEU A 89 2.21 -1.07 3.23
C LEU A 89 3.48 -1.81 3.63
N ASN A 90 3.49 -3.15 3.58
CA ASN A 90 4.69 -3.95 3.82
C ASN A 90 5.76 -3.68 2.77
N LYS A 91 5.39 -3.55 1.50
CA LYS A 91 6.32 -3.17 0.43
C LYS A 91 6.94 -1.80 0.67
N LEU A 92 6.15 -0.82 1.11
CA LEU A 92 6.65 0.51 1.46
C LEU A 92 7.64 0.46 2.62
N ASN A 93 7.32 -0.31 3.65
CA ASN A 93 8.20 -0.50 4.80
C ASN A 93 9.53 -1.14 4.38
N ASN A 94 9.51 -2.15 3.52
CA ASN A 94 10.70 -2.81 3.01
C ASN A 94 11.59 -1.85 2.21
N ILE A 95 11.01 -0.98 1.42
CA ILE A 95 11.74 0.06 0.68
C ILE A 95 12.44 1.01 1.64
N SER A 96 11.76 1.46 2.69
CA SER A 96 12.33 2.31 3.74
C SER A 96 13.52 1.66 4.45
N VAL A 97 13.39 0.37 4.80
CA VAL A 97 14.46 -0.40 5.46
C VAL A 97 15.67 -0.55 4.55
N LYS A 98 15.47 -0.91 3.29
CA LYS A 98 16.55 -1.02 2.30
C LYS A 98 17.30 0.29 2.13
N LYS A 99 16.59 1.40 2.02
CA LYS A 99 17.17 2.74 1.91
C LYS A 99 18.05 3.07 3.12
N LYS A 100 17.57 2.77 4.32
CA LYS A 100 18.31 2.98 5.55
C LYS A 100 19.57 2.12 5.62
N ASN A 101 19.48 0.85 5.24
CA ASN A 101 20.60 -0.08 5.23
C ASN A 101 21.68 0.35 4.23
N MET A 102 21.30 0.80 3.06
CA MET A 102 22.21 1.32 2.05
C MET A 102 22.94 2.57 2.53
N LEU A 103 22.23 3.48 3.16
CA LEU A 103 22.82 4.69 3.74
C LEU A 103 23.86 4.35 4.82
N THR A 104 23.52 3.41 5.69
CA THR A 104 24.42 2.93 6.75
C THR A 104 25.70 2.32 6.15
N SER A 105 25.57 1.50 5.10
CA SER A 105 26.72 0.93 4.38
C SER A 105 27.63 2.00 3.80
N ILE A 106 27.06 3.03 3.19
CA ILE A 106 27.81 4.14 2.61
C ILE A 106 28.57 4.92 3.69
N LEU A 107 27.92 5.19 4.83
CA LEU A 107 28.54 5.88 5.95
C LEU A 107 29.71 5.07 6.54
N GLU A 108 29.55 3.75 6.63
CA GLU A 108 30.65 2.86 7.06
C GLU A 108 31.84 2.91 6.12
N HIS A 109 31.58 2.92 4.81
CA HIS A 109 32.65 3.05 3.83
C HIS A 109 33.38 4.39 3.91
N LEU A 110 32.64 5.48 4.13
CA LEU A 110 33.23 6.81 4.31
C LEU A 110 34.10 6.89 5.56
N ASP A 111 33.69 6.28 6.66
CA ASP A 111 34.46 6.23 7.89
C ASP A 111 35.79 5.49 7.71
N LYS A 112 35.84 4.48 6.87
CA LYS A 112 37.08 3.76 6.55
C LYS A 112 38.08 4.56 5.71
N LEU A 113 37.61 5.61 5.05
CA LEU A 113 38.46 6.49 4.23
C LEU A 113 39.14 7.59 5.04
N VAL A 114 38.63 7.85 6.22
CA VAL A 114 39.17 8.87 7.13
C VAL A 114 40.08 8.16 8.14
#